data_7da1040667155d87d27453de2faf1f59
#
_entry.id   7da1040667155d87d27453de2faf1f59
#
_cell.length_a   1.000
_cell.length_b   1.000
_cell.length_c   1.000
_cell.angle_alpha   90.00
_cell.angle_beta   90.00
_cell.angle_gamma   90.00
#
_symmetry.space_group_name_H-M   'P 1'
#
loop_
_entity.id
_entity.type
_entity.pdbx_description
1 polymer ?
#
loop_
_entity_poly.entity_id
_entity_poly.type
_entity_poly.pdbx_seq_one_letter_code
_entity_poly.pdbx_strand_id
1 'polypeptide(L)'
;MTPQAATHKGNATREMILARAYDIAARHGLEGLSIGELATAAGMSKSGVFAHFGSREDLQLTVLEWTADRYARAVIAPAIGQPRGLPRLRAIMENWFRWVCDNPDGCVILAAAHEYDALAR
;
A
#
# COMPACT_ATOMS: atom_id res chain seq x y z
N MET A 1 3.68 19.87 -25.08
CA MET A 1 3.43 18.80 -24.10
C MET A 1 1.94 18.47 -24.10
N THR A 2 1.56 17.26 -24.46
CA THR A 2 0.15 16.87 -24.46
C THR A 2 -0.33 16.64 -23.02
N PRO A 3 -1.58 16.96 -22.67
CA PRO A 3 -2.12 16.69 -21.31
C PRO A 3 -1.96 15.25 -20.86
N GLN A 4 -1.99 14.32 -21.80
CA GLN A 4 -1.84 12.88 -21.56
C GLN A 4 -0.44 12.51 -21.06
N ALA A 5 0.62 13.12 -21.60
CA ALA A 5 1.99 12.87 -21.17
C ALA A 5 2.27 13.39 -19.76
N ALA A 6 1.73 14.58 -19.41
CA ALA A 6 1.83 15.15 -18.07
C ALA A 6 1.11 14.29 -17.03
N THR A 7 -0.09 13.80 -17.35
CA THR A 7 -0.88 12.91 -16.48
C THR A 7 -0.16 11.58 -16.25
N HIS A 8 0.42 11.00 -17.31
CA HIS A 8 1.14 9.73 -17.21
C HIS A 8 2.39 9.87 -16.33
N LYS A 9 3.16 10.95 -16.49
CA LYS A 9 4.32 11.25 -15.64
C LYS A 9 3.92 11.47 -14.18
N GLY A 10 2.84 12.21 -13.94
CA GLY A 10 2.28 12.44 -12.61
C GLY A 10 1.85 11.14 -11.94
N ASN A 11 1.21 10.24 -12.69
CA ASN A 11 0.80 8.91 -12.19
C ASN A 11 2.00 8.03 -11.86
N ALA A 12 3.05 8.01 -12.69
CA ALA A 12 4.27 7.26 -12.43
C ALA A 12 4.98 7.75 -11.17
N THR A 13 5.03 9.07 -10.96
CA THR A 13 5.59 9.68 -9.74
C THR A 13 4.76 9.30 -8.51
N ARG A 14 3.43 9.38 -8.61
CA ARG A 14 2.50 8.99 -7.53
C ARG A 14 2.69 7.54 -7.14
N GLU A 15 2.79 6.63 -8.10
CA GLU A 15 3.03 5.20 -7.84
C GLU A 15 4.38 4.97 -7.13
N MET A 16 5.42 5.67 -7.53
CA MET A 16 6.73 5.59 -6.89
C MET A 16 6.67 6.07 -5.43
N ILE A 17 5.98 7.18 -5.17
CA ILE A 17 5.79 7.70 -3.81
C ILE A 17 5.05 6.66 -2.96
N LEU A 18 3.96 6.07 -3.49
CA LEU A 18 3.17 5.04 -2.78
C LEU A 18 3.99 3.80 -2.47
N ALA A 19 4.85 3.35 -3.38
CA ALA A 19 5.74 2.22 -3.13
C ALA A 19 6.73 2.52 -1.99
N ARG A 20 7.30 3.71 -1.95
CA ARG A 20 8.18 4.14 -0.86
C ARG A 20 7.43 4.28 0.48
N ALA A 21 6.24 4.87 0.44
CA ALA A 21 5.38 4.98 1.60
C ALA A 21 4.98 3.61 2.16
N TYR A 22 4.70 2.64 1.28
CA TYR A 22 4.43 1.26 1.67
C TYR A 22 5.61 0.66 2.43
N ASP A 23 6.84 0.81 1.94
CA ASP A 23 8.04 0.27 2.60
C ASP A 23 8.22 0.84 4.01
N ILE A 24 7.99 2.14 4.18
CA ILE A 24 8.07 2.81 5.48
C ILE A 24 6.96 2.30 6.41
N ALA A 25 5.72 2.26 5.92
CA ALA A 25 4.56 1.82 6.70
C ALA A 25 4.64 0.34 7.08
N ALA A 26 5.22 -0.51 6.24
CA ALA A 26 5.42 -1.93 6.54
C ALA A 26 6.37 -2.12 7.74
N ARG A 27 7.39 -1.26 7.87
CA ARG A 27 8.36 -1.33 8.96
C ARG A 27 7.90 -0.61 10.23
N HIS A 28 7.20 0.50 10.10
CA HIS A 28 6.91 1.43 11.20
C HIS A 28 5.42 1.65 11.47
N GLY A 29 4.54 1.01 10.70
CA GLY A 29 3.10 1.25 10.75
C GLY A 29 2.69 2.53 10.03
N LEU A 30 1.39 2.72 9.81
CA LEU A 30 0.86 3.92 9.17
C LEU A 30 1.08 5.17 10.01
N GLU A 31 0.98 5.06 11.34
CA GLU A 31 1.26 6.16 12.26
C GLU A 31 2.73 6.57 12.24
N GLY A 32 3.64 5.66 11.91
CA GLY A 32 5.07 5.92 11.76
C GLY A 32 5.46 6.50 10.39
N LEU A 33 4.50 6.66 9.48
CA LEU A 33 4.74 7.22 8.15
C LEU A 33 4.81 8.75 8.21
N SER A 34 6.02 9.30 8.12
CA SER A 34 6.24 10.75 8.13
C SER A 34 6.48 11.28 6.72
N ILE A 35 5.96 12.49 6.45
CA ILE A 35 6.16 13.18 5.16
C ILE A 35 7.64 13.47 4.92
N GLY A 36 8.38 13.83 5.98
CA GLY A 36 9.81 14.13 5.87
C GLY A 36 10.65 12.91 5.47
N GLU A 37 10.41 11.78 6.11
CA GLU A 37 11.08 10.52 5.78
C GLU A 37 10.72 10.06 4.36
N LEU A 38 9.43 10.15 4.02
CA LEU A 38 8.95 9.79 2.68
C LEU A 38 9.57 10.68 1.59
N ALA A 39 9.63 11.98 1.81
CA ALA A 39 10.24 12.92 0.86
C ALA A 39 11.72 12.57 0.62
N THR A 40 12.46 12.27 1.68
CA THR A 40 13.85 11.83 1.59
C THR A 40 13.95 10.52 0.79
N ALA A 41 13.14 9.53 1.11
CA ALA A 41 13.15 8.23 0.42
C ALA A 41 12.77 8.34 -1.06
N ALA A 42 11.88 9.27 -1.40
CA ALA A 42 11.43 9.52 -2.77
C ALA A 42 12.34 10.45 -3.56
N GLY A 43 13.34 11.07 -2.91
CA GLY A 43 14.22 12.06 -3.54
C GLY A 43 13.47 13.35 -3.91
N MET A 44 12.48 13.74 -3.14
CA MET A 44 11.60 14.87 -3.40
C MET A 44 11.58 15.84 -2.21
N SER A 45 11.10 17.06 -2.45
CA SER A 45 10.79 18.00 -1.38
C SER A 45 9.47 17.61 -0.69
N LYS A 46 9.26 18.07 0.54
CA LYS A 46 7.98 17.88 1.25
C LYS A 46 6.82 18.49 0.46
N SER A 47 7.00 19.68 -0.12
CA SER A 47 5.98 20.31 -0.96
C SER A 47 5.67 19.50 -2.21
N GLY A 48 6.66 18.83 -2.79
CA GLY A 48 6.47 17.91 -3.91
C GLY A 48 5.59 16.73 -3.55
N VAL A 49 5.79 16.15 -2.37
CA VAL A 49 4.93 15.08 -1.86
C VAL A 49 3.51 15.59 -1.60
N PHE A 50 3.35 16.75 -0.96
CA PHE A 50 2.04 17.36 -0.69
C PHE A 50 1.28 17.74 -1.96
N ALA A 51 1.96 17.95 -3.09
CA ALA A 51 1.30 18.18 -4.37
C ALA A 51 0.52 16.94 -4.86
N HIS A 52 0.91 15.74 -4.40
CA HIS A 52 0.23 14.48 -4.72
C HIS A 52 -0.80 14.06 -3.66
N PHE A 53 -0.60 14.46 -2.40
CA PHE A 53 -1.43 14.07 -1.27
C PHE A 53 -1.74 15.30 -0.42
N GLY A 54 -3.02 15.61 -0.23
CA GLY A 54 -3.46 16.84 0.41
C GLY A 54 -3.12 16.96 1.90
N SER A 55 -2.95 15.82 2.59
CA SER A 55 -2.65 15.75 4.01
C SER A 55 -1.94 14.45 4.36
N ARG A 56 -1.44 14.34 5.60
CA ARG A 56 -0.88 13.11 6.13
C ARG A 56 -1.92 11.98 6.17
N GLU A 57 -3.12 12.28 6.62
CA GLU A 57 -4.23 11.32 6.67
C GLU A 57 -4.61 10.84 5.26
N ASP A 58 -4.63 11.74 4.30
CA ASP A 58 -4.89 11.42 2.90
C ASP A 58 -3.83 10.45 2.35
N LEU A 59 -2.56 10.70 2.66
CA LEU A 59 -1.46 9.80 2.33
C LEU A 59 -1.63 8.42 2.98
N GLN A 60 -1.91 8.39 4.27
CA GLN A 60 -2.10 7.14 5.03
C GLN A 60 -3.24 6.30 4.45
N LEU A 61 -4.37 6.93 4.18
CA LEU A 61 -5.54 6.27 3.59
C LEU A 61 -5.23 5.76 2.18
N THR A 62 -4.55 6.55 1.38
CA THR A 62 -4.17 6.17 0.02
C THR A 62 -3.21 4.99 0.00
N VAL A 63 -2.23 4.95 0.92
CA VAL A 63 -1.31 3.81 1.08
C VAL A 63 -2.08 2.55 1.47
N LEU A 64 -3.03 2.66 2.38
CA LEU A 64 -3.86 1.53 2.81
C LEU A 64 -4.70 1.00 1.65
N GLU A 65 -5.36 1.86 0.90
CA GLU A 65 -6.17 1.49 -0.28
C GLU A 65 -5.29 0.85 -1.37
N TRP A 66 -4.13 1.42 -1.62
CA TRP A 66 -3.16 0.89 -2.59
C TRP A 66 -2.69 -0.52 -2.20
N THR A 67 -2.42 -0.73 -0.91
CA THR A 67 -2.02 -2.04 -0.38
C THR A 67 -3.17 -3.05 -0.48
N ALA A 68 -4.38 -2.63 -0.11
CA ALA A 68 -5.57 -3.49 -0.18
C ALA A 68 -5.85 -3.95 -1.61
N ASP A 69 -5.70 -3.07 -2.59
CA ASP A 69 -5.85 -3.41 -4.01
C ASP A 69 -4.82 -4.44 -4.46
N ARG A 70 -3.55 -4.25 -4.10
CA ARG A 70 -2.47 -5.20 -4.41
C ARG A 70 -2.70 -6.55 -3.75
N TYR A 71 -3.12 -6.56 -2.48
CA TYR A 71 -3.46 -7.78 -1.75
C TYR A 71 -4.61 -8.53 -2.43
N ALA A 72 -5.68 -7.82 -2.77
CA ALA A 72 -6.83 -8.40 -3.45
C ALA A 72 -6.42 -9.05 -4.79
N ARG A 73 -5.58 -8.41 -5.56
CA ARG A 73 -5.08 -8.94 -6.84
C ARG A 73 -4.15 -10.13 -6.67
N ALA A 74 -3.33 -10.14 -5.63
CA ALA A 74 -2.35 -11.20 -5.40
C ALA A 74 -2.95 -12.43 -4.71
N VAL A 75 -3.86 -12.23 -3.77
CA VAL A 75 -4.36 -13.28 -2.86
C VAL A 75 -5.78 -13.70 -3.20
N ILE A 76 -6.68 -12.77 -3.39
CA ILE A 76 -8.13 -13.04 -3.49
C ILE A 76 -8.55 -13.34 -4.93
N ALA A 77 -8.24 -12.44 -5.87
CA ALA A 77 -8.71 -12.55 -7.25
C ALA A 77 -8.31 -13.87 -7.94
N PRO A 78 -7.05 -14.35 -7.81
CA PRO A 78 -6.69 -15.64 -8.41
C PRO A 78 -7.44 -16.83 -7.79
N ALA A 79 -7.79 -16.75 -6.51
CA ALA A 79 -8.48 -17.82 -5.80
C ALA A 79 -9.96 -17.92 -6.17
N ILE A 80 -10.58 -16.82 -6.58
CA ILE A 80 -12.01 -16.79 -6.97
C ILE A 80 -12.25 -17.69 -8.18
N GLY A 81 -11.26 -17.87 -9.06
CA GLY A 81 -11.32 -18.77 -10.20
C GLY A 81 -11.37 -20.25 -9.83
N GLN A 82 -11.05 -20.62 -8.60
CA GLN A 82 -11.11 -21.99 -8.11
C GLN A 82 -12.55 -22.37 -7.68
N PRO A 83 -12.90 -23.67 -7.72
CA PRO A 83 -14.20 -24.13 -7.23
C PRO A 83 -14.43 -23.73 -5.77
N ARG A 84 -15.70 -23.46 -5.44
CA ARG A 84 -16.08 -23.11 -4.06
C ARG A 84 -15.74 -24.24 -3.09
N GLY A 85 -15.48 -23.85 -1.83
CA GLY A 85 -15.14 -24.80 -0.76
C GLY A 85 -13.62 -24.93 -0.59
N LEU A 86 -13.15 -26.15 -0.30
CA LEU A 86 -11.74 -26.42 -0.01
C LEU A 86 -10.75 -25.96 -1.09
N PRO A 87 -11.03 -26.17 -2.40
CA PRO A 87 -10.09 -25.71 -3.43
C PRO A 87 -9.84 -24.22 -3.39
N ARG A 88 -10.90 -23.42 -3.19
CA ARG A 88 -10.81 -21.97 -3.11
C ARG A 88 -10.09 -21.55 -1.82
N LEU A 89 -10.43 -22.15 -0.69
CA LEU A 89 -9.76 -21.87 0.59
C LEU A 89 -8.27 -22.18 0.51
N ARG A 90 -7.92 -23.32 -0.06
CA ARG A 90 -6.51 -23.70 -0.27
C ARG A 90 -5.77 -22.67 -1.13
N ALA A 91 -6.38 -22.25 -2.21
CA ALA A 91 -5.79 -21.24 -3.11
C ALA A 91 -5.56 -19.91 -2.36
N ILE A 92 -6.53 -19.45 -1.56
CA ILE A 92 -6.38 -18.25 -0.73
C ILE A 92 -5.19 -18.39 0.22
N MET A 93 -5.10 -19.52 0.92
CA MET A 93 -4.02 -19.76 1.88
C MET A 93 -2.64 -19.81 1.21
N GLU A 94 -2.52 -20.51 0.08
CA GLU A 94 -1.27 -20.58 -0.68
C GLU A 94 -0.84 -19.21 -1.19
N ASN A 95 -1.77 -18.42 -1.72
CA ASN A 95 -1.52 -17.06 -2.19
C ASN A 95 -1.13 -16.14 -1.03
N TRP A 96 -1.78 -16.30 0.13
CA TRP A 96 -1.47 -15.53 1.33
C TRP A 96 -0.05 -15.84 1.84
N PHE A 97 0.34 -17.09 1.90
CA PHE A 97 1.71 -17.47 2.29
C PHE A 97 2.75 -16.85 1.34
N ARG A 98 2.47 -16.87 0.05
CA ARG A 98 3.34 -16.21 -0.93
C ARG A 98 3.43 -14.71 -0.70
N TRP A 99 2.29 -14.08 -0.42
CA TRP A 99 2.23 -12.65 -0.06
C TRP A 99 3.10 -12.34 1.16
N VAL A 100 3.03 -13.15 2.20
CA VAL A 100 3.86 -12.99 3.41
C VAL A 100 5.34 -13.11 3.08
N CYS A 101 5.72 -14.07 2.24
CA CYS A 101 7.12 -14.24 1.81
C CYS A 101 7.62 -13.05 0.98
N ASP A 102 6.76 -12.49 0.15
CA ASP A 102 7.10 -11.35 -0.71
C ASP A 102 7.12 -10.00 0.05
N ASN A 103 6.60 -9.98 1.29
CA ASN A 103 6.52 -8.79 2.13
C ASN A 103 7.18 -9.04 3.49
N PRO A 104 8.51 -9.26 3.52
CA PRO A 104 9.22 -9.69 4.74
C PRO A 104 9.22 -8.63 5.86
N ASP A 105 9.05 -7.36 5.54
CA ASP A 105 8.98 -6.27 6.53
C ASP A 105 7.62 -6.18 7.23
N GLY A 106 6.64 -6.95 6.79
CA GLY A 106 5.31 -7.01 7.37
C GLY A 106 4.21 -6.63 6.38
N CYS A 107 2.97 -6.78 6.83
CA CYS A 107 1.78 -6.43 6.05
C CYS A 107 1.16 -5.15 6.60
N VAL A 108 1.09 -4.11 5.78
CA VAL A 108 0.51 -2.81 6.16
C VAL A 108 -0.96 -2.96 6.59
N ILE A 109 -1.72 -3.88 5.96
CA ILE A 109 -3.13 -4.12 6.30
C ILE A 109 -3.27 -4.66 7.73
N LEU A 110 -2.46 -5.65 8.10
CA LEU A 110 -2.47 -6.21 9.46
C LEU A 110 -1.98 -5.19 10.48
N ALA A 111 -0.93 -4.44 10.17
CA ALA A 111 -0.43 -3.38 11.02
C ALA A 111 -1.50 -2.31 11.24
N ALA A 112 -2.17 -1.86 10.19
CA ALA A 112 -3.25 -0.88 10.28
C ALA A 112 -4.42 -1.40 11.12
N ALA A 113 -4.84 -2.63 10.90
CA ALA A 113 -5.92 -3.24 11.68
C ALA A 113 -5.59 -3.23 13.19
N HIS A 114 -4.36 -3.58 13.54
CA HIS A 114 -3.91 -3.58 14.93
C HIS A 114 -3.82 -2.16 15.52
N GLU A 115 -3.24 -1.21 14.78
CA GLU A 115 -3.08 0.18 15.20
C GLU A 115 -4.44 0.83 15.47
N TYR A 116 -5.38 0.70 14.54
CA TYR A 116 -6.69 1.36 14.64
C TYR A 116 -7.65 0.66 15.59
N ASP A 117 -7.54 -0.66 15.76
CA ASP A 117 -8.29 -1.37 16.80
C ASP A 117 -7.86 -0.89 18.20
N ALA A 118 -6.59 -0.69 18.42
CA ALA A 118 -6.08 -0.17 19.68
C ALA A 118 -6.55 1.26 19.96
N LEU A 119 -6.66 2.10 18.93
CA LEU A 119 -7.15 3.48 19.06
C LEU A 119 -8.68 3.56 19.28
N ALA A 120 -9.44 2.58 18.79
CA ALA A 120 -10.89 2.52 18.95
C ALA A 120 -11.32 2.05 20.35
N ARG A 121 -10.42 1.50 21.13
CA ARG A 121 -10.65 1.05 22.50
C ARG A 121 -10.41 2.14 23.51
#